data_9258896c55f33ea7cbcdf66cb96b0dcc
#
_entry.id   9258896c55f33ea7cbcdf66cb96b0dcc
#
_cell.length_a   1.000
_cell.length_b   1.000
_cell.length_c   1.000
_cell.angle_alpha   90.00
_cell.angle_beta   90.00
_cell.angle_gamma   90.00
#
_symmetry.space_group_name_H-M   'P 1'
#
loop_
_entity.id
_entity.type
_entity.pdbx_description
1 polymer ?
#
loop_
_entity_poly.entity_id
_entity_poly.type
_entity_poly.pdbx_seq_one_letter_code
_entity_poly.pdbx_strand_id
1 'polypeptide(L)'
;SIWRGPNVNCTDSSGYTALHHAALNGHKDIVLKLLQYEASTNVADNKGYFPIHLAAWKGDVEIVKILIHHGPSHSRVNEQNNENETALHCAAQYGHSEVVAVLLEELTDPTIRNSKLETPLDLAALYGRLRVVKMIISAHPNLMSCNTRKHTPLHLAARNGHKAVVEVLLEAGIDVSCQTEKGSALHEAALFGKVDVVRVLLETGIDANIKDSLGRTVLDILKEHPSQKSLQIATLLQEYLEGVGRAAVLEEHIQEDTTQETHISSPVESPSQKTKSETVTGELSKLLDEIKLCQEKDYSFEDLCHTISDHYLDNLSKISEEELGKNGSQSV
;
A
#
# COMPACT_ATOMS: atom_id res chain seq x y z
N SER A 1 -10.63 2.48 -59.36
CA SER A 1 -10.11 2.82 -58.04
C SER A 1 -10.72 1.91 -56.99
N ILE A 2 -9.93 1.08 -56.38
CA ILE A 2 -10.39 0.24 -55.26
C ILE A 2 -10.59 1.19 -54.06
N TRP A 3 -11.87 1.45 -53.73
CA TRP A 3 -12.20 2.19 -52.52
C TRP A 3 -11.76 1.37 -51.32
N ARG A 4 -10.72 1.83 -50.66
CA ARG A 4 -10.35 1.29 -49.36
C ARG A 4 -11.09 2.12 -48.31
N GLY A 5 -11.96 1.46 -47.54
CA GLY A 5 -12.64 2.08 -46.42
C GLY A 5 -11.67 2.74 -45.44
N PRO A 6 -12.17 3.54 -44.48
CA PRO A 6 -11.31 4.17 -43.48
C PRO A 6 -10.47 3.14 -42.72
N ASN A 7 -9.21 3.49 -42.40
CA ASN A 7 -8.34 2.64 -41.61
C ASN A 7 -8.91 2.48 -40.20
N VAL A 8 -9.29 1.27 -39.82
CA VAL A 8 -9.85 0.95 -38.51
C VAL A 8 -8.89 1.25 -37.35
N ASN A 9 -7.59 1.34 -37.63
CA ASN A 9 -6.55 1.62 -36.69
C ASN A 9 -6.05 3.08 -36.73
N CYS A 10 -6.77 3.98 -37.36
CA CYS A 10 -6.39 5.40 -37.36
C CYS A 10 -6.54 5.98 -35.95
N THR A 11 -5.67 6.93 -35.66
CA THR A 11 -5.57 7.54 -34.34
C THR A 11 -5.97 9.02 -34.38
N ASP A 12 -6.56 9.49 -33.26
CA ASP A 12 -6.80 10.91 -33.04
C ASP A 12 -5.52 11.62 -32.54
N SER A 13 -5.65 12.89 -32.17
CA SER A 13 -4.54 13.70 -31.65
C SER A 13 -3.90 13.19 -30.37
N SER A 14 -4.65 12.40 -29.57
CA SER A 14 -4.17 11.76 -28.33
C SER A 14 -3.61 10.36 -28.59
N GLY A 15 -3.63 9.90 -29.83
CA GLY A 15 -3.19 8.55 -30.18
C GLY A 15 -4.25 7.48 -29.94
N TYR A 16 -5.49 7.85 -29.63
CA TYR A 16 -6.59 6.89 -29.44
C TYR A 16 -7.12 6.36 -30.77
N THR A 17 -7.24 5.04 -30.85
CA THR A 17 -8.03 4.37 -31.90
C THR A 17 -9.50 4.31 -31.51
N ALA A 18 -10.35 3.91 -32.43
CA ALA A 18 -11.77 3.62 -32.15
C ALA A 18 -11.89 2.54 -31.03
N LEU A 19 -10.99 1.56 -31.03
CA LEU A 19 -10.96 0.51 -30.00
C LEU A 19 -10.63 1.07 -28.62
N HIS A 20 -9.72 2.02 -28.50
CA HIS A 20 -9.46 2.74 -27.22
C HIS A 20 -10.73 3.41 -26.69
N HIS A 21 -11.43 4.17 -27.55
CA HIS A 21 -12.65 4.87 -27.16
C HIS A 21 -13.77 3.90 -26.76
N ALA A 22 -13.96 2.83 -27.49
CA ALA A 22 -14.97 1.81 -27.18
C ALA A 22 -14.65 1.08 -25.86
N ALA A 23 -13.38 0.74 -25.61
CA ALA A 23 -12.94 0.10 -24.37
C ALA A 23 -13.09 1.03 -23.15
N LEU A 24 -12.68 2.29 -23.30
CA LEU A 24 -12.78 3.28 -22.23
C LEU A 24 -14.24 3.59 -21.86
N ASN A 25 -15.12 3.66 -22.82
CA ASN A 25 -16.53 4.02 -22.63
C ASN A 25 -17.45 2.83 -22.34
N GLY A 26 -16.92 1.61 -22.29
CA GLY A 26 -17.68 0.42 -21.96
C GLY A 26 -18.62 -0.08 -23.05
N HIS A 27 -18.33 0.21 -24.32
CA HIS A 27 -19.13 -0.19 -25.46
C HIS A 27 -18.73 -1.58 -25.99
N LYS A 28 -19.17 -2.61 -25.28
CA LYS A 28 -18.86 -4.01 -25.59
C LYS A 28 -19.17 -4.40 -27.05
N ASP A 29 -20.35 -4.04 -27.54
CA ASP A 29 -20.79 -4.41 -28.92
C ASP A 29 -19.93 -3.75 -29.98
N ILE A 30 -19.50 -2.51 -29.74
CA ILE A 30 -18.58 -1.80 -30.64
C ILE A 30 -17.20 -2.43 -30.60
N VAL A 31 -16.70 -2.83 -29.42
CA VAL A 31 -15.42 -3.56 -29.28
C VAL A 31 -15.45 -4.83 -30.11
N LEU A 32 -16.48 -5.66 -29.98
CA LEU A 32 -16.64 -6.89 -30.75
C LEU A 32 -16.67 -6.63 -32.24
N LYS A 33 -17.40 -5.60 -32.66
CA LYS A 33 -17.51 -5.25 -34.07
C LYS A 33 -16.20 -4.74 -34.66
N LEU A 34 -15.47 -3.92 -33.92
CA LEU A 34 -14.14 -3.44 -34.32
C LEU A 34 -13.15 -4.59 -34.47
N LEU A 35 -13.17 -5.56 -33.57
CA LEU A 35 -12.33 -6.75 -33.66
C LEU A 35 -12.68 -7.63 -34.86
N GLN A 36 -13.95 -7.70 -35.26
CA GLN A 36 -14.39 -8.37 -36.50
C GLN A 36 -13.79 -7.69 -37.74
N TYR A 37 -13.61 -6.38 -37.72
CA TYR A 37 -12.96 -5.61 -38.78
C TYR A 37 -11.45 -5.51 -38.64
N GLU A 38 -10.84 -6.43 -37.87
CA GLU A 38 -9.41 -6.56 -37.69
C GLU A 38 -8.74 -5.35 -36.99
N ALA A 39 -9.47 -4.65 -36.12
CA ALA A 39 -8.87 -3.63 -35.27
C ALA A 39 -7.73 -4.23 -34.45
N SER A 40 -6.59 -3.55 -34.40
CA SER A 40 -5.45 -4.00 -33.62
C SER A 40 -5.65 -3.67 -32.13
N THR A 41 -5.43 -4.66 -31.27
CA THR A 41 -5.38 -4.49 -29.82
C THR A 41 -4.02 -3.97 -29.33
N ASN A 42 -3.01 -3.92 -30.20
CA ASN A 42 -1.62 -3.63 -29.86
C ASN A 42 -1.17 -2.23 -30.29
N VAL A 43 -2.09 -1.29 -30.40
CA VAL A 43 -1.80 0.13 -30.64
C VAL A 43 -1.81 0.86 -29.30
N ALA A 44 -0.73 1.54 -28.96
CA ALA A 44 -0.64 2.39 -27.78
C ALA A 44 -1.06 3.83 -28.12
N ASP A 45 -1.70 4.51 -27.17
CA ASP A 45 -1.92 5.93 -27.26
C ASP A 45 -0.61 6.73 -27.01
N ASN A 46 -0.67 8.07 -26.98
CA ASN A 46 0.50 8.90 -26.79
C ASN A 46 1.17 8.75 -25.41
N LYS A 47 0.45 8.19 -24.43
CA LYS A 47 0.96 7.88 -23.09
C LYS A 47 1.33 6.40 -22.91
N GLY A 48 1.25 5.63 -23.97
CA GLY A 48 1.56 4.21 -23.97
C GLY A 48 0.42 3.30 -23.52
N TYR A 49 -0.81 3.80 -23.35
CA TYR A 49 -1.96 2.98 -22.96
C TYR A 49 -2.47 2.17 -24.15
N PHE A 50 -2.59 0.88 -23.94
CA PHE A 50 -3.30 -0.02 -24.84
C PHE A 50 -4.79 -0.08 -24.46
N PRO A 51 -5.68 -0.52 -25.37
CA PRO A 51 -7.10 -0.66 -25.02
C PRO A 51 -7.36 -1.47 -23.75
N ILE A 52 -6.57 -2.52 -23.48
CA ILE A 52 -6.70 -3.34 -22.29
C ILE A 52 -6.39 -2.57 -20.99
N HIS A 53 -5.45 -1.63 -21.02
CA HIS A 53 -5.19 -0.74 -19.87
C HIS A 53 -6.43 0.08 -19.52
N LEU A 54 -7.10 0.64 -20.52
CA LEU A 54 -8.28 1.47 -20.32
C LEU A 54 -9.47 0.65 -19.82
N ALA A 55 -9.67 -0.55 -20.35
CA ALA A 55 -10.70 -1.47 -19.88
C ALA A 55 -10.45 -1.93 -18.43
N ALA A 56 -9.20 -2.25 -18.10
CA ALA A 56 -8.80 -2.63 -16.74
C ALA A 56 -8.97 -1.47 -15.75
N TRP A 57 -8.59 -0.28 -16.16
CA TRP A 57 -8.73 0.93 -15.37
C TRP A 57 -10.20 1.28 -15.09
N LYS A 58 -11.05 1.13 -16.08
CA LYS A 58 -12.50 1.30 -15.97
C LYS A 58 -13.17 0.21 -15.14
N GLY A 59 -12.54 -0.96 -15.03
CA GLY A 59 -13.11 -2.13 -14.35
C GLY A 59 -14.10 -2.93 -15.18
N ASP A 60 -14.04 -2.83 -16.50
CA ASP A 60 -14.93 -3.56 -17.39
C ASP A 60 -14.41 -4.98 -17.67
N VAL A 61 -14.89 -5.93 -16.89
CA VAL A 61 -14.48 -7.35 -16.96
C VAL A 61 -14.76 -7.95 -18.33
N GLU A 62 -15.91 -7.70 -18.90
CA GLU A 62 -16.33 -8.27 -20.18
C GLU A 62 -15.43 -7.79 -21.32
N ILE A 63 -15.13 -6.50 -21.38
CA ILE A 63 -14.23 -5.94 -22.39
C ILE A 63 -12.81 -6.46 -22.20
N VAL A 64 -12.32 -6.59 -20.97
CA VAL A 64 -10.99 -7.19 -20.70
C VAL A 64 -10.94 -8.61 -21.25
N LYS A 65 -11.94 -9.44 -20.99
CA LYS A 65 -12.02 -10.81 -21.51
C LYS A 65 -12.06 -10.84 -23.04
N ILE A 66 -12.83 -9.96 -23.65
CA ILE A 66 -12.94 -9.85 -25.10
C ILE A 66 -11.59 -9.48 -25.72
N LEU A 67 -10.89 -8.50 -25.17
CA LEU A 67 -9.59 -8.06 -25.68
C LEU A 67 -8.52 -9.16 -25.56
N ILE A 68 -8.61 -10.01 -24.57
CA ILE A 68 -7.68 -11.13 -24.36
C ILE A 68 -7.99 -12.30 -25.30
N HIS A 69 -9.28 -12.60 -25.54
CA HIS A 69 -9.69 -13.87 -26.14
C HIS A 69 -10.30 -13.75 -27.55
N HIS A 70 -10.75 -12.57 -27.96
CA HIS A 70 -11.47 -12.40 -29.23
C HIS A 70 -10.60 -11.74 -30.31
N GLY A 71 -10.88 -12.13 -31.55
CA GLY A 71 -10.27 -11.58 -32.74
C GLY A 71 -8.90 -12.17 -33.09
N PRO A 72 -8.36 -11.83 -34.26
CA PRO A 72 -7.07 -12.32 -34.73
C PRO A 72 -5.87 -11.68 -33.97
N SER A 73 -6.11 -10.53 -33.33
CA SER A 73 -5.13 -9.80 -32.54
C SER A 73 -5.53 -9.86 -31.08
N HIS A 74 -4.79 -10.64 -30.30
CA HIS A 74 -5.03 -10.74 -28.86
C HIS A 74 -4.20 -9.70 -28.12
N SER A 75 -4.79 -9.12 -27.06
CA SER A 75 -4.07 -8.23 -26.16
C SER A 75 -2.97 -8.98 -25.42
N ARG A 76 -1.80 -8.38 -25.35
CA ARG A 76 -0.71 -8.86 -24.50
C ARG A 76 -0.94 -8.38 -23.07
N VAL A 77 -1.02 -9.33 -22.15
CA VAL A 77 -1.44 -9.02 -20.77
C VAL A 77 -0.38 -8.31 -19.94
N ASN A 78 0.90 -8.37 -20.32
CA ASN A 78 2.01 -7.74 -19.58
C ASN A 78 2.57 -6.49 -20.27
N GLU A 79 1.90 -5.92 -21.27
CA GLU A 79 2.33 -4.67 -21.89
C GLU A 79 2.32 -3.53 -20.90
N GLN A 80 3.31 -2.66 -21.00
CA GLN A 80 3.52 -1.52 -20.11
C GLN A 80 3.26 -0.21 -20.88
N ASN A 81 2.60 0.72 -20.20
CA ASN A 81 2.48 2.10 -20.69
C ASN A 81 3.79 2.87 -20.45
N ASN A 82 3.79 4.19 -20.70
CA ASN A 82 4.99 5.03 -20.54
C ASN A 82 5.44 5.18 -19.07
N GLU A 83 4.54 4.90 -18.12
CA GLU A 83 4.84 4.84 -16.68
C GLU A 83 5.22 3.41 -16.23
N ASN A 84 5.48 2.52 -17.18
CA ASN A 84 5.77 1.11 -16.96
C ASN A 84 4.65 0.32 -16.25
N GLU A 85 3.42 0.78 -16.32
CA GLU A 85 2.26 0.14 -15.73
C GLU A 85 1.63 -0.88 -16.66
N THR A 86 1.23 -2.02 -16.10
CA THR A 86 0.46 -3.07 -16.77
C THR A 86 -1.04 -2.88 -16.52
N ALA A 87 -1.86 -3.66 -17.22
CA ALA A 87 -3.31 -3.70 -16.95
C ALA A 87 -3.59 -4.12 -15.49
N LEU A 88 -2.77 -5.00 -14.92
CA LEU A 88 -2.90 -5.41 -13.52
C LEU A 88 -2.64 -4.24 -12.55
N HIS A 89 -1.68 -3.38 -12.81
CA HIS A 89 -1.49 -2.13 -12.06
C HIS A 89 -2.75 -1.26 -12.09
N CYS A 90 -3.32 -1.05 -13.27
CA CYS A 90 -4.53 -0.24 -13.44
C CYS A 90 -5.71 -0.80 -12.65
N ALA A 91 -5.98 -2.10 -12.76
CA ALA A 91 -7.07 -2.75 -12.04
C ALA A 91 -6.87 -2.76 -10.52
N ALA A 92 -5.64 -3.03 -10.07
CA ALA A 92 -5.31 -3.10 -8.65
C ALA A 92 -5.43 -1.73 -7.96
N GLN A 93 -4.94 -0.68 -8.60
CA GLN A 93 -4.99 0.68 -8.07
C GLN A 93 -6.42 1.14 -7.77
N TYR A 94 -7.37 0.81 -8.62
CA TYR A 94 -8.77 1.20 -8.48
C TYR A 94 -9.66 0.14 -7.80
N GLY A 95 -9.09 -0.96 -7.36
CA GLY A 95 -9.80 -1.99 -6.62
C GLY A 95 -10.78 -2.82 -7.46
N HIS A 96 -10.53 -2.94 -8.75
CA HIS A 96 -11.35 -3.75 -9.66
C HIS A 96 -11.05 -5.24 -9.52
N SER A 97 -11.54 -5.83 -8.46
CA SER A 97 -11.22 -7.20 -8.06
C SER A 97 -11.60 -8.26 -9.10
N GLU A 98 -12.69 -8.09 -9.81
CA GLU A 98 -13.10 -9.03 -10.86
C GLU A 98 -12.17 -8.99 -12.08
N VAL A 99 -11.70 -7.81 -12.47
CA VAL A 99 -10.67 -7.66 -13.50
C VAL A 99 -9.34 -8.26 -13.03
N VAL A 100 -8.96 -8.02 -11.79
CA VAL A 100 -7.76 -8.64 -11.20
C VAL A 100 -7.84 -10.16 -11.26
N ALA A 101 -8.99 -10.75 -10.94
CA ALA A 101 -9.20 -12.20 -11.02
C ALA A 101 -8.95 -12.73 -12.43
N VAL A 102 -9.51 -12.09 -13.45
CA VAL A 102 -9.31 -12.46 -14.85
C VAL A 102 -7.84 -12.35 -15.24
N LEU A 103 -7.19 -11.25 -14.91
CA LEU A 103 -5.78 -11.03 -15.26
C LEU A 103 -4.85 -12.02 -14.57
N LEU A 104 -5.12 -12.40 -13.33
CA LEU A 104 -4.33 -13.42 -12.62
C LEU A 104 -4.49 -14.81 -13.25
N GLU A 105 -5.68 -15.16 -13.72
CA GLU A 105 -5.93 -16.41 -14.48
C GLU A 105 -5.15 -16.44 -15.79
N GLU A 106 -4.97 -15.31 -16.44
CA GLU A 106 -4.26 -15.17 -17.72
C GLU A 106 -2.72 -15.11 -17.57
N LEU A 107 -2.19 -15.51 -16.44
CA LEU A 107 -0.75 -15.56 -16.16
C LEU A 107 -0.04 -14.21 -16.32
N THR A 108 -0.68 -13.13 -15.88
CA THR A 108 -0.01 -11.83 -15.77
C THR A 108 1.15 -11.93 -14.77
N ASP A 109 2.21 -11.17 -15.04
CA ASP A 109 3.36 -11.07 -14.15
C ASP A 109 3.11 -10.00 -13.07
N PRO A 110 2.84 -10.38 -11.82
CA PRO A 110 2.57 -9.44 -10.74
C PRO A 110 3.85 -8.80 -10.18
N THR A 111 5.02 -9.21 -10.63
CA THR A 111 6.32 -8.69 -10.16
C THR A 111 6.78 -7.46 -10.93
N ILE A 112 6.12 -7.11 -12.02
CA ILE A 112 6.45 -5.93 -12.83
C ILE A 112 6.28 -4.67 -11.98
N ARG A 113 7.29 -3.80 -12.01
CA ARG A 113 7.29 -2.54 -11.29
C ARG A 113 7.07 -1.37 -12.25
N ASN A 114 6.25 -0.42 -11.84
CA ASN A 114 6.09 0.83 -12.58
C ASN A 114 7.30 1.75 -12.40
N SER A 115 7.25 2.95 -12.96
CA SER A 115 8.33 3.95 -12.88
C SER A 115 8.64 4.41 -11.45
N LYS A 116 7.71 4.24 -10.52
CA LYS A 116 7.89 4.50 -9.08
C LYS A 116 8.32 3.26 -8.30
N LEU A 117 8.71 2.19 -8.98
CA LEU A 117 9.10 0.90 -8.41
C LEU A 117 7.96 0.19 -7.66
N GLU A 118 6.71 0.46 -8.01
CA GLU A 118 5.53 -0.14 -7.39
C GLU A 118 5.05 -1.35 -8.20
N THR A 119 4.76 -2.44 -7.50
CA THR A 119 4.04 -3.58 -8.04
C THR A 119 2.52 -3.34 -7.96
N PRO A 120 1.69 -4.13 -8.64
CA PRO A 120 0.24 -4.07 -8.43
C PRO A 120 -0.18 -4.27 -6.97
N LEU A 121 0.50 -5.15 -6.23
CA LEU A 121 0.27 -5.33 -4.80
C LEU A 121 0.59 -4.07 -4.00
N ASP A 122 1.69 -3.40 -4.30
CA ASP A 122 2.05 -2.11 -3.68
C ASP A 122 0.94 -1.07 -3.87
N LEU A 123 0.42 -0.94 -5.09
CA LEU A 123 -0.68 0.00 -5.39
C LEU A 123 -1.97 -0.37 -4.65
N ALA A 124 -2.33 -1.64 -4.61
CA ALA A 124 -3.50 -2.11 -3.87
C ALA A 124 -3.37 -1.82 -2.37
N ALA A 125 -2.19 -2.01 -1.80
CA ALA A 125 -1.90 -1.68 -0.39
C ALA A 125 -1.92 -0.18 -0.13
N LEU A 126 -1.30 0.61 -1.02
CA LEU A 126 -1.28 2.08 -0.95
C LEU A 126 -2.68 2.69 -0.90
N TYR A 127 -3.58 2.19 -1.73
CA TYR A 127 -4.96 2.69 -1.85
C TYR A 127 -5.98 1.94 -0.98
N GLY A 128 -5.55 0.97 -0.17
CA GLY A 128 -6.42 0.22 0.74
C GLY A 128 -7.39 -0.74 0.05
N ARG A 129 -7.01 -1.30 -1.07
CA ARG A 129 -7.84 -2.22 -1.86
C ARG A 129 -7.77 -3.64 -1.28
N LEU A 130 -8.46 -3.85 -0.17
CA LEU A 130 -8.35 -5.07 0.65
C LEU A 130 -8.60 -6.36 -0.13
N ARG A 131 -9.67 -6.42 -0.91
CA ARG A 131 -10.02 -7.62 -1.68
C ARG A 131 -8.96 -7.95 -2.73
N VAL A 132 -8.44 -6.94 -3.41
CA VAL A 132 -7.35 -7.08 -4.39
C VAL A 132 -6.07 -7.57 -3.70
N VAL A 133 -5.72 -7.00 -2.55
CA VAL A 133 -4.56 -7.46 -1.76
C VAL A 133 -4.69 -8.94 -1.42
N LYS A 134 -5.84 -9.38 -0.90
CA LYS A 134 -6.09 -10.79 -0.59
C LYS A 134 -5.95 -11.69 -1.82
N MET A 135 -6.48 -11.27 -2.94
CA MET A 135 -6.45 -12.06 -4.20
C MET A 135 -5.03 -12.22 -4.73
N ILE A 136 -4.26 -11.15 -4.76
CA ILE A 136 -2.86 -11.18 -5.26
C ILE A 136 -1.99 -12.03 -4.34
N ILE A 137 -2.11 -11.89 -3.02
CA ILE A 137 -1.35 -12.68 -2.05
C ILE A 137 -1.69 -14.17 -2.16
N SER A 138 -2.97 -14.51 -2.31
CA SER A 138 -3.41 -15.90 -2.46
C SER A 138 -2.88 -16.54 -3.74
N ALA A 139 -2.83 -15.79 -4.84
CA ALA A 139 -2.30 -16.26 -6.11
C ALA A 139 -0.76 -16.32 -6.13
N HIS A 140 -0.10 -15.38 -5.49
CA HIS A 140 1.36 -15.21 -5.52
C HIS A 140 1.93 -14.88 -4.14
N PRO A 141 2.03 -15.86 -3.22
CA PRO A 141 2.56 -15.63 -1.87
C PRO A 141 4.00 -15.12 -1.85
N ASN A 142 4.79 -15.44 -2.88
CA ASN A 142 6.20 -15.04 -2.97
C ASN A 142 6.42 -13.52 -3.11
N LEU A 143 5.38 -12.76 -3.48
CA LEU A 143 5.47 -11.30 -3.57
C LEU A 143 5.77 -10.63 -2.22
N MET A 144 5.47 -11.30 -1.12
CA MET A 144 5.73 -10.80 0.22
C MET A 144 7.22 -10.65 0.55
N SER A 145 8.09 -11.36 -0.17
CA SER A 145 9.55 -11.29 -0.03
C SER A 145 10.23 -10.35 -1.04
N CYS A 146 9.49 -9.82 -2.01
CA CYS A 146 9.99 -8.93 -3.05
C CYS A 146 10.01 -7.47 -2.57
N ASN A 147 10.93 -7.14 -1.69
CA ASN A 147 11.02 -5.82 -1.08
C ASN A 147 12.02 -4.92 -1.79
N THR A 148 11.73 -3.63 -1.85
CA THR A 148 12.68 -2.60 -2.25
C THR A 148 13.12 -1.79 -1.03
N ARG A 149 14.23 -1.02 -1.18
CA ARG A 149 14.66 -0.07 -0.14
C ARG A 149 13.72 1.12 0.01
N LYS A 150 12.89 1.41 -1.00
CA LYS A 150 11.97 2.56 -0.99
C LYS A 150 10.69 2.27 -0.25
N HIS A 151 10.12 1.09 -0.44
CA HIS A 151 8.84 0.72 0.14
C HIS A 151 8.58 -0.79 0.10
N THR A 152 7.66 -1.22 0.93
CA THR A 152 6.99 -2.52 0.85
C THR A 152 5.49 -2.29 0.88
N PRO A 153 4.64 -3.27 0.53
CA PRO A 153 3.19 -3.13 0.69
C PRO A 153 2.78 -2.76 2.12
N LEU A 154 3.48 -3.32 3.11
CA LEU A 154 3.21 -3.04 4.52
C LEU A 154 3.46 -1.56 4.88
N HIS A 155 4.59 -1.00 4.43
CA HIS A 155 4.92 0.41 4.67
C HIS A 155 3.90 1.35 4.02
N LEU A 156 3.47 1.06 2.79
CA LEU A 156 2.49 1.87 2.07
C LEU A 156 1.10 1.83 2.75
N ALA A 157 0.65 0.65 3.14
CA ALA A 157 -0.60 0.49 3.89
C ALA A 157 -0.55 1.18 5.26
N ALA A 158 0.57 1.04 5.96
CA ALA A 158 0.78 1.66 7.27
C ALA A 158 0.77 3.19 7.19
N ARG A 159 1.51 3.76 6.24
CA ARG A 159 1.56 5.20 5.98
C ARG A 159 0.19 5.82 5.78
N ASN A 160 -0.66 5.15 5.03
CA ASN A 160 -2.00 5.64 4.68
C ASN A 160 -3.11 5.18 5.65
N GLY A 161 -2.77 4.45 6.71
CA GLY A 161 -3.70 4.06 7.75
C GLY A 161 -4.68 2.97 7.34
N HIS A 162 -4.34 2.14 6.38
CA HIS A 162 -5.18 1.02 5.93
C HIS A 162 -5.03 -0.20 6.85
N LYS A 163 -5.66 -0.10 8.01
CA LYS A 163 -5.58 -1.11 9.08
C LYS A 163 -5.87 -2.52 8.60
N ALA A 164 -6.97 -2.72 7.88
CA ALA A 164 -7.39 -4.04 7.41
C ALA A 164 -6.36 -4.65 6.44
N VAL A 165 -5.76 -3.84 5.58
CA VAL A 165 -4.68 -4.28 4.68
C VAL A 165 -3.44 -4.65 5.47
N VAL A 166 -3.05 -3.85 6.45
CA VAL A 166 -1.92 -4.15 7.36
C VAL A 166 -2.14 -5.50 8.05
N GLU A 167 -3.32 -5.74 8.60
CA GLU A 167 -3.66 -7.01 9.25
C GLU A 167 -3.53 -8.21 8.31
N VAL A 168 -4.04 -8.10 7.09
CA VAL A 168 -3.96 -9.15 6.07
C VAL A 168 -2.51 -9.44 5.67
N LEU A 169 -1.71 -8.41 5.46
CA LEU A 169 -0.29 -8.55 5.12
C LEU A 169 0.49 -9.25 6.24
N LEU A 170 0.22 -8.90 7.49
CA LEU A 170 0.86 -9.52 8.66
C LEU A 170 0.43 -10.98 8.83
N GLU A 171 -0.86 -11.30 8.66
CA GLU A 171 -1.36 -12.67 8.66
C GLU A 171 -0.75 -13.54 7.56
N ALA A 172 -0.47 -12.93 6.41
CA ALA A 172 0.17 -13.62 5.28
C ALA A 172 1.67 -13.85 5.48
N GLY A 173 2.26 -13.31 6.55
CA GLY A 173 3.64 -13.57 6.94
C GLY A 173 4.68 -12.56 6.47
N ILE A 174 4.26 -11.34 6.07
CA ILE A 174 5.24 -10.28 5.82
C ILE A 174 6.01 -9.96 7.11
N ASP A 175 7.31 -9.71 6.99
CA ASP A 175 8.14 -9.33 8.12
C ASP A 175 7.70 -7.97 8.69
N VAL A 176 7.14 -7.98 9.90
CA VAL A 176 6.69 -6.76 10.59
C VAL A 176 7.84 -5.79 10.87
N SER A 177 9.06 -6.29 11.00
CA SER A 177 10.27 -5.51 11.30
C SER A 177 11.05 -5.09 10.05
N CYS A 178 10.52 -5.32 8.86
CA CYS A 178 11.16 -4.95 7.61
C CYS A 178 11.46 -3.45 7.56
N GLN A 179 12.67 -3.10 7.14
CA GLN A 179 13.15 -1.73 7.05
C GLN A 179 13.22 -1.25 5.60
N THR A 180 12.82 0.00 5.39
CA THR A 180 13.09 0.76 4.17
C THR A 180 14.00 1.94 4.48
N GLU A 181 14.28 2.79 3.50
CA GLU A 181 15.01 4.06 3.72
C GLU A 181 14.34 4.94 4.79
N LYS A 182 13.03 4.80 4.96
CA LYS A 182 12.22 5.58 5.92
C LYS A 182 12.00 4.87 7.26
N GLY A 183 12.62 3.72 7.45
CA GLY A 183 12.51 2.92 8.66
C GLY A 183 11.51 1.78 8.55
N SER A 184 10.94 1.35 9.68
CA SER A 184 9.92 0.32 9.76
C SER A 184 8.51 0.85 9.46
N ALA A 185 7.56 -0.06 9.32
CA ALA A 185 6.14 0.31 9.21
C ALA A 185 5.65 1.09 10.46
N LEU A 186 6.22 0.79 11.64
CA LEU A 186 5.90 1.52 12.86
C LEU A 186 6.36 2.98 12.81
N HIS A 187 7.56 3.25 12.29
CA HIS A 187 8.04 4.61 12.04
C HIS A 187 7.11 5.38 11.10
N GLU A 188 6.71 4.75 10.01
CA GLU A 188 5.80 5.36 9.02
C GLU A 188 4.42 5.65 9.61
N ALA A 189 3.82 4.69 10.31
CA ALA A 189 2.53 4.86 10.96
C ALA A 189 2.56 5.97 12.03
N ALA A 190 3.62 6.03 12.81
CA ALA A 190 3.81 7.07 13.82
C ALA A 190 4.00 8.45 13.21
N LEU A 191 4.82 8.57 12.17
CA LEU A 191 5.05 9.83 11.46
C LEU A 191 3.76 10.41 10.88
N PHE A 192 2.93 9.57 10.29
CA PHE A 192 1.66 9.98 9.67
C PHE A 192 0.45 9.93 10.62
N GLY A 193 0.66 9.69 11.91
CA GLY A 193 -0.38 9.73 12.94
C GLY A 193 -1.45 8.64 12.82
N LYS A 194 -1.09 7.47 12.30
CA LYS A 194 -2.02 6.35 12.10
C LYS A 194 -2.10 5.47 13.35
N VAL A 195 -2.83 5.94 14.35
CA VAL A 195 -2.92 5.32 15.69
C VAL A 195 -3.38 3.87 15.65
N ASP A 196 -4.40 3.56 14.86
CA ASP A 196 -4.94 2.19 14.76
C ASP A 196 -3.90 1.22 14.17
N VAL A 197 -3.13 1.69 13.18
CA VAL A 197 -2.05 0.89 12.60
C VAL A 197 -0.91 0.67 13.60
N VAL A 198 -0.54 1.69 14.35
CA VAL A 198 0.45 1.56 15.44
C VAL A 198 0.01 0.48 16.43
N ARG A 199 -1.26 0.48 16.83
CA ARG A 199 -1.80 -0.55 17.73
C ARG A 199 -1.68 -1.95 17.16
N VAL A 200 -2.06 -2.15 15.92
CA VAL A 200 -1.97 -3.45 15.21
C VAL A 200 -0.52 -3.93 15.15
N LEU A 201 0.41 -3.05 14.79
CA LEU A 201 1.83 -3.40 14.71
C LEU A 201 2.40 -3.81 16.07
N LEU A 202 2.05 -3.09 17.14
CA LEU A 202 2.46 -3.43 18.50
C LEU A 202 1.88 -4.78 18.95
N GLU A 203 0.59 -5.01 18.69
CA GLU A 203 -0.08 -6.29 19.00
C GLU A 203 0.51 -7.47 18.23
N THR A 204 1.04 -7.24 17.05
CA THR A 204 1.73 -8.27 16.25
C THR A 204 3.12 -8.60 16.78
N GLY A 205 3.66 -7.78 17.66
CA GLY A 205 4.93 -8.02 18.33
C GLY A 205 6.14 -7.30 17.74
N ILE A 206 5.93 -6.21 17.00
CA ILE A 206 7.06 -5.37 16.58
C ILE A 206 7.75 -4.82 17.81
N ASP A 207 9.08 -4.72 17.76
CA ASP A 207 9.86 -4.06 18.80
C ASP A 207 9.53 -2.56 18.85
N ALA A 208 8.94 -2.09 19.96
CA ALA A 208 8.58 -0.69 20.14
C ALA A 208 9.81 0.24 20.13
N ASN A 209 11.00 -0.29 20.37
CA ASN A 209 12.27 0.43 20.34
C ASN A 209 13.04 0.23 19.03
N ILE A 210 12.38 -0.28 17.98
CA ILE A 210 13.01 -0.46 16.68
C ILE A 210 13.60 0.85 16.16
N LYS A 211 14.83 0.78 15.66
CA LYS A 211 15.54 1.94 15.12
C LYS A 211 15.55 1.91 13.60
N ASP A 212 15.40 3.07 12.99
CA ASP A 212 15.60 3.25 11.56
C ASP A 212 17.11 3.29 11.20
N SER A 213 17.42 3.50 9.93
CA SER A 213 18.81 3.57 9.45
C SER A 213 19.63 4.72 10.04
N LEU A 214 18.96 5.74 10.56
CA LEU A 214 19.58 6.89 11.24
C LEU A 214 19.66 6.71 12.76
N GLY A 215 19.29 5.54 13.27
CA GLY A 215 19.26 5.22 14.69
C GLY A 215 18.10 5.84 15.46
N ARG A 216 17.06 6.35 14.78
CA ARG A 216 15.90 6.96 15.41
C ARG A 216 14.86 5.91 15.77
N THR A 217 14.34 6.03 16.98
CA THR A 217 13.16 5.27 17.44
C THR A 217 11.88 6.02 17.08
N VAL A 218 10.74 5.35 17.26
CA VAL A 218 9.42 6.01 17.12
C VAL A 218 9.28 7.19 18.07
N LEU A 219 9.79 7.07 19.29
CA LEU A 219 9.80 8.18 20.27
C LEU A 219 10.56 9.41 19.77
N ASP A 220 11.70 9.20 19.10
CA ASP A 220 12.46 10.29 18.50
C ASP A 220 11.65 11.01 17.42
N ILE A 221 10.92 10.27 16.58
CA ILE A 221 10.02 10.85 15.59
C ILE A 221 8.89 11.65 16.23
N LEU A 222 8.27 11.13 17.30
CA LEU A 222 7.21 11.82 18.03
C LEU A 222 7.71 13.11 18.70
N LYS A 223 8.95 13.13 19.17
CA LYS A 223 9.59 14.33 19.74
C LYS A 223 9.85 15.40 18.68
N GLU A 224 10.30 14.99 17.49
CA GLU A 224 10.55 15.92 16.38
C GLU A 224 9.27 16.54 15.84
N HIS A 225 8.13 15.82 15.95
CA HIS A 225 6.86 16.19 15.35
C HIS A 225 5.72 16.11 16.38
N PRO A 226 5.68 17.00 17.38
CA PRO A 226 4.65 16.97 18.42
C PRO A 226 3.29 17.39 17.88
N SER A 227 2.26 16.56 18.14
CA SER A 227 0.86 16.79 17.76
C SER A 227 -0.07 16.02 18.71
N GLN A 228 -1.39 16.18 18.57
CA GLN A 228 -2.34 15.36 19.33
C GLN A 228 -2.21 13.86 19.00
N LYS A 229 -1.97 13.53 17.74
CA LYS A 229 -1.73 12.15 17.32
C LYS A 229 -0.43 11.59 17.92
N SER A 230 0.62 12.40 18.00
CA SER A 230 1.86 12.03 18.69
C SER A 230 1.61 11.70 20.15
N LEU A 231 0.76 12.49 20.82
CA LEU A 231 0.36 12.23 22.22
C LEU A 231 -0.41 10.91 22.35
N GLN A 232 -1.36 10.65 21.48
CA GLN A 232 -2.13 9.40 21.44
C GLN A 232 -1.21 8.19 21.21
N ILE A 233 -0.27 8.30 20.29
CA ILE A 233 0.69 7.24 19.98
C ILE A 233 1.66 7.03 21.15
N ALA A 234 2.16 8.08 21.76
CA ALA A 234 3.02 7.99 22.94
C ALA A 234 2.29 7.31 24.12
N THR A 235 1.02 7.64 24.33
CA THR A 235 0.18 7.00 25.35
C THR A 235 0.00 5.51 25.05
N LEU A 236 -0.26 5.17 23.81
CA LEU A 236 -0.41 3.78 23.35
C LEU A 236 0.89 2.97 23.54
N LEU A 237 2.05 3.55 23.23
CA LEU A 237 3.35 2.95 23.47
C LEU A 237 3.59 2.71 24.96
N GLN A 238 3.24 3.67 25.81
CA GLN A 238 3.36 3.56 27.25
C GLN A 238 2.50 2.42 27.80
N GLU A 239 1.23 2.36 27.40
CA GLU A 239 0.31 1.29 27.81
C GLU A 239 0.81 -0.09 27.36
N TYR A 240 1.32 -0.19 26.14
CA TYR A 240 1.87 -1.42 25.61
C TYR A 240 3.11 -1.87 26.41
N LEU A 241 4.04 -0.98 26.68
CA LEU A 241 5.27 -1.29 27.45
C LEU A 241 4.95 -1.65 28.91
N GLU A 242 3.99 -0.98 29.55
CA GLU A 242 3.51 -1.33 30.88
C GLU A 242 2.83 -2.70 30.90
N GLY A 243 2.02 -3.00 29.88
CA GLY A 243 1.36 -4.31 29.70
C GLY A 243 2.36 -5.45 29.54
N VAL A 244 3.41 -5.26 28.74
CA VAL A 244 4.50 -6.22 28.55
C VAL A 244 5.29 -6.39 29.86
N GLY A 245 5.56 -5.30 30.58
CA GLY A 245 6.21 -5.36 31.88
C GLY A 245 5.41 -6.15 32.91
N ARG A 246 4.08 -5.95 32.97
CA ARG A 246 3.17 -6.73 33.85
C ARG A 246 3.10 -8.21 33.48
N ALA A 247 3.06 -8.52 32.18
CA ALA A 247 3.06 -9.90 31.72
C ALA A 247 4.37 -10.62 32.06
N ALA A 248 5.53 -9.96 31.91
CA ALA A 248 6.82 -10.51 32.29
C ALA A 248 6.91 -10.77 33.80
N VAL A 249 6.40 -9.86 34.65
CA VAL A 249 6.33 -10.03 36.10
C VAL A 249 5.41 -11.19 36.48
N LEU A 250 4.29 -11.37 35.78
CA LEU A 250 3.37 -12.49 36.02
C LEU A 250 3.99 -13.85 35.62
N GLU A 251 4.73 -13.89 34.52
CA GLU A 251 5.46 -15.10 34.10
C GLU A 251 6.58 -15.46 35.08
N GLU A 252 7.31 -14.48 35.60
CA GLU A 252 8.31 -14.70 36.65
C GLU A 252 7.67 -15.25 37.95
N HIS A 253 6.51 -14.74 38.35
CA HIS A 253 5.79 -15.24 39.53
C HIS A 253 5.22 -16.65 39.34
N ILE A 254 4.77 -17.02 38.13
CA ILE A 254 4.30 -18.37 37.82
C ILE A 254 5.46 -19.37 37.82
N GLN A 255 6.66 -18.96 37.43
CA GLN A 255 7.85 -19.81 37.50
C GLN A 255 8.37 -19.97 38.94
N GLU A 256 8.23 -18.97 39.81
CA GLU A 256 8.60 -19.08 41.22
C GLU A 256 7.67 -20.03 42.00
N ASP A 257 6.37 -20.05 41.69
CA ASP A 257 5.41 -20.96 42.37
C ASP A 257 5.58 -22.41 41.95
N THR A 258 6.20 -22.72 40.84
CA THR A 258 6.47 -24.10 40.37
C THR A 258 7.83 -24.64 40.80
N THR A 259 8.69 -23.83 41.45
CA THR A 259 10.06 -24.23 41.86
C THR A 259 10.28 -24.30 43.37
N GLN A 260 9.24 -24.32 44.20
CA GLN A 260 9.36 -24.59 45.62
C GLN A 260 9.48 -26.08 45.93
N GLU A 261 10.44 -26.75 45.35
CA GLU A 261 11.10 -27.93 46.00
C GLU A 261 12.52 -28.05 45.46
N THR A 262 13.45 -27.77 46.33
CA THR A 262 14.90 -28.07 46.40
C THR A 262 15.92 -26.96 46.12
N HIS A 263 16.57 -26.60 47.22
CA HIS A 263 17.97 -26.18 47.46
C HIS A 263 18.56 -24.91 46.80
N ILE A 264 18.62 -23.89 47.69
CA ILE A 264 19.75 -22.99 47.98
C ILE A 264 20.84 -22.84 46.90
N SER A 265 20.79 -21.73 46.17
CA SER A 265 21.95 -20.87 45.90
C SER A 265 21.47 -19.50 45.41
N SER A 266 22.06 -18.46 45.99
CA SER A 266 21.73 -17.05 45.77
C SER A 266 21.66 -16.61 44.31
N PRO A 267 20.65 -15.84 43.90
CA PRO A 267 20.62 -15.28 42.56
C PRO A 267 21.52 -14.07 42.47
N VAL A 268 22.40 -14.08 41.52
CA VAL A 268 23.06 -12.88 41.02
C VAL A 268 22.02 -12.11 40.20
N GLU A 269 21.49 -11.06 40.77
CA GLU A 269 20.68 -10.09 40.03
C GLU A 269 21.52 -9.49 38.90
N SER A 270 21.10 -9.64 37.68
CA SER A 270 21.63 -8.84 36.60
C SER A 270 20.83 -7.53 36.50
N PRO A 271 21.47 -6.37 36.67
CA PRO A 271 20.78 -5.08 36.80
C PRO A 271 20.21 -4.50 35.49
N SER A 272 20.31 -5.20 34.37
CA SER A 272 20.13 -4.54 33.07
C SER A 272 18.70 -4.51 32.51
N GLN A 273 17.75 -5.27 33.07
CA GLN A 273 16.36 -5.28 32.55
C GLN A 273 15.41 -4.33 33.28
N LYS A 274 15.60 -4.14 34.59
CA LYS A 274 14.82 -3.15 35.37
C LYS A 274 15.13 -1.71 34.96
N THR A 275 16.38 -1.39 34.68
CA THR A 275 16.81 -0.06 34.27
C THR A 275 16.31 0.35 32.89
N LYS A 276 16.13 -0.57 31.93
CA LYS A 276 15.61 -0.25 30.60
C LYS A 276 14.13 0.09 30.63
N SER A 277 13.32 -0.62 31.40
CA SER A 277 11.88 -0.37 31.51
C SER A 277 11.59 0.95 32.23
N GLU A 278 12.27 1.23 33.32
CA GLU A 278 12.13 2.48 34.07
C GLU A 278 12.64 3.69 33.28
N THR A 279 13.71 3.55 32.51
CA THR A 279 14.25 4.63 31.64
C THR A 279 13.29 4.95 30.50
N VAL A 280 12.71 3.95 29.85
CA VAL A 280 11.75 4.13 28.77
C VAL A 280 10.44 4.76 29.27
N THR A 281 9.95 4.34 30.45
CA THR A 281 8.75 4.93 31.07
C THR A 281 9.01 6.38 31.49
N GLY A 282 10.19 6.70 32.00
CA GLY A 282 10.62 8.06 32.34
C GLY A 282 10.76 8.96 31.10
N GLU A 283 11.30 8.46 30.00
CA GLU A 283 11.39 9.18 28.75
C GLU A 283 10.01 9.44 28.11
N LEU A 284 9.10 8.47 28.19
CA LEU A 284 7.72 8.63 27.74
C LEU A 284 6.98 9.70 28.54
N SER A 285 7.15 9.74 29.87
CA SER A 285 6.56 10.74 30.72
C SER A 285 7.05 12.14 30.39
N LYS A 286 8.34 12.31 30.13
CA LYS A 286 8.93 13.59 29.67
C LYS A 286 8.38 13.99 28.31
N LEU A 287 8.27 13.05 27.37
CA LEU A 287 7.71 13.29 26.05
C LEU A 287 6.25 13.75 26.13
N LEU A 288 5.43 13.13 26.99
CA LEU A 288 4.04 13.51 27.21
C LEU A 288 3.95 14.95 27.75
N ASP A 289 4.84 15.34 28.66
CA ASP A 289 4.89 16.71 29.20
C ASP A 289 5.34 17.72 28.11
N GLU A 290 6.32 17.38 27.29
CA GLU A 290 6.77 18.22 26.16
C GLU A 290 5.67 18.40 25.11
N ILE A 291 4.92 17.35 24.78
CA ILE A 291 3.81 17.41 23.81
C ILE A 291 2.67 18.27 24.38
N LYS A 292 2.33 18.16 25.64
CA LYS A 292 1.33 19.02 26.30
C LYS A 292 1.71 20.50 26.23
N LEU A 293 2.99 20.82 26.45
CA LEU A 293 3.51 22.18 26.30
C LEU A 293 3.42 22.71 24.87
N CYS A 294 3.64 21.85 23.88
CA CYS A 294 3.51 22.21 22.45
C CYS A 294 2.05 22.43 22.01
N GLN A 295 1.08 21.74 22.62
CA GLN A 295 -0.35 21.91 22.33
C GLN A 295 -0.87 23.31 22.70
N GLU A 296 -0.24 23.99 23.65
CA GLU A 296 -0.57 25.37 24.03
C GLU A 296 -0.11 26.41 23.00
N LYS A 297 0.62 26.02 21.97
CA LYS A 297 1.27 26.91 20.98
C LYS A 297 0.72 26.82 19.54
N ASP A 298 -0.49 26.39 19.33
CA ASP A 298 -1.15 26.38 17.98
C ASP A 298 -0.32 25.77 16.83
N TYR A 299 0.44 24.72 17.08
CA TYR A 299 1.27 24.10 16.05
C TYR A 299 0.65 22.79 15.56
N SER A 300 0.14 22.77 14.32
CA SER A 300 -0.49 21.60 13.72
C SER A 300 0.43 20.92 12.69
N PHE A 301 1.45 20.23 13.17
CA PHE A 301 2.22 19.29 12.36
C PHE A 301 1.33 18.14 11.83
N GLU A 302 0.30 17.77 12.61
CA GLU A 302 -0.72 16.81 12.22
C GLU A 302 -1.44 17.24 10.96
N ASP A 303 -1.87 18.52 10.89
CA ASP A 303 -2.51 19.08 9.69
C ASP A 303 -1.54 19.06 8.50
N LEU A 304 -0.26 19.29 8.71
CA LEU A 304 0.75 19.20 7.66
C LEU A 304 0.96 17.77 7.17
N CYS A 305 1.04 16.79 8.06
CA CYS A 305 1.15 15.37 7.71
C CYS A 305 -0.09 14.86 7.00
N HIS A 306 -1.29 15.21 7.46
CA HIS A 306 -2.53 14.90 6.79
C HIS A 306 -2.62 15.57 5.43
N THR A 307 -2.27 16.85 5.34
CA THR A 307 -2.27 17.60 4.08
C THR A 307 -1.29 16.99 3.07
N ILE A 308 -0.11 16.57 3.48
CA ILE A 308 0.86 15.92 2.60
C ILE A 308 0.36 14.54 2.15
N SER A 309 -0.19 13.73 3.06
CA SER A 309 -0.74 12.42 2.74
C SER A 309 -1.96 12.52 1.82
N ASP A 310 -2.90 13.40 2.16
CA ASP A 310 -4.10 13.64 1.37
C ASP A 310 -3.77 14.29 0.02
N HIS A 311 -2.82 15.23 0.00
CA HIS A 311 -2.36 15.85 -1.24
C HIS A 311 -1.65 14.86 -2.16
N TYR A 312 -0.89 13.91 -1.63
CA TYR A 312 -0.29 12.82 -2.39
C TYR A 312 -1.36 11.91 -3.00
N LEU A 313 -2.37 11.51 -2.22
CA LEU A 313 -3.51 10.71 -2.67
C LEU A 313 -4.39 11.49 -3.66
N ASP A 314 -4.69 12.76 -3.38
CA ASP A 314 -5.46 13.65 -4.24
C ASP A 314 -4.75 13.94 -5.58
N ASN A 315 -3.44 14.13 -5.58
CA ASN A 315 -2.69 14.32 -6.80
C ASN A 315 -2.70 13.09 -7.69
N LEU A 316 -2.63 11.89 -7.11
CA LEU A 316 -2.74 10.64 -7.84
C LEU A 316 -4.15 10.42 -8.40
N SER A 317 -5.20 10.74 -7.63
CA SER A 317 -6.58 10.64 -8.09
C SER A 317 -6.94 11.74 -9.11
N LYS A 318 -6.45 12.98 -8.95
CA LYS A 318 -6.65 14.08 -9.91
C LYS A 318 -5.96 13.85 -11.24
N ILE A 319 -4.77 13.28 -11.26
CA ILE A 319 -4.09 12.90 -12.51
C ILE A 319 -4.96 11.89 -13.28
N SER A 320 -5.58 10.94 -12.58
CA SER A 320 -6.46 9.96 -13.19
C SER A 320 -7.82 10.55 -13.61
N GLU A 321 -8.40 11.47 -12.84
CA GLU A 321 -9.64 12.16 -13.17
C GLU A 321 -9.48 13.19 -14.29
N GLU A 322 -8.35 13.93 -14.33
CA GLU A 322 -8.06 14.85 -15.42
C GLU A 322 -7.81 14.10 -16.74
N GLU A 323 -7.25 12.91 -16.68
CA GLU A 323 -7.11 12.04 -17.85
C GLU A 323 -8.46 11.51 -18.33
N LEU A 324 -9.38 11.19 -17.42
CA LEU A 324 -10.78 10.81 -17.77
C LEU A 324 -11.61 12.00 -18.23
N GLY A 325 -11.50 13.16 -17.57
CA GLY A 325 -12.30 14.35 -17.87
C GLY A 325 -11.97 14.97 -19.24
N LYS A 326 -10.74 14.91 -19.69
CA LYS A 326 -10.32 15.38 -21.02
C LYS A 326 -10.86 14.50 -22.15
N ASN A 327 -11.19 13.25 -21.86
CA ASN A 327 -11.74 12.32 -22.84
C ASN A 327 -13.27 12.33 -22.88
N GLY A 328 -13.95 12.84 -21.84
CA GLY A 328 -15.41 12.95 -21.78
C GLY A 328 -15.99 14.18 -22.49
N SER A 329 -15.18 15.18 -22.80
CA SER A 329 -15.64 16.42 -23.41
C SER A 329 -15.47 16.53 -24.93
N GLN A 330 -15.00 15.47 -25.58
CA GLN A 330 -14.83 15.43 -27.04
C GLN A 330 -15.88 14.55 -27.77
N SER A 331 -16.92 14.08 -27.08
CA SER A 331 -18.03 13.37 -27.72
C SER A 331 -19.31 14.23 -27.70
N VAL A 332 -19.36 15.28 -28.49
CA VAL A 332 -20.59 15.88 -29.02
C VAL A 332 -20.40 16.05 -30.53
#